data_bfc17a47eb2af957f2d04aa99051b591
#
_entry.id   bfc17a47eb2af957f2d04aa99051b591
#
_cell.length_a   1.000
_cell.length_b   1.000
_cell.length_c   1.000
_cell.angle_alpha   90.00
_cell.angle_beta   90.00
_cell.angle_gamma   90.00
#
_symmetry.space_group_name_H-M   'P 1'
#
loop_
_entity.id
_entity.type
_entity.pdbx_description
1 polymer ?
#
loop_
_entity_poly.entity_id
_entity_poly.type
_entity_poly.pdbx_seq_one_letter_code
_entity_poly.pdbx_strand_id
1 'polypeptide(L)'
;MHKVLIIDDEKDICFLISEILKDENYNTSIALNSDEAISKFKEIKPDLVILDVWLSNSKLDGIEILKEFKSINSNIPIIIISGHGTVDLAVKSIKNGAY
;
A
#
# COMPACT_ATOMS: atom_id res chain seq x y z
N MET A 1 11.89 -8.72 -12.79
CA MET A 1 10.48 -8.77 -12.38
C MET A 1 10.26 -7.73 -11.29
N HIS A 2 9.25 -6.88 -11.46
CA HIS A 2 8.98 -5.81 -10.48
C HIS A 2 8.24 -6.36 -9.28
N LYS A 3 8.58 -5.83 -8.11
CA LYS A 3 7.98 -6.23 -6.83
C LYS A 3 6.90 -5.23 -6.44
N VAL A 4 5.71 -5.72 -6.15
CA VAL A 4 4.57 -4.90 -5.73
C VAL A 4 4.12 -5.33 -4.34
N LEU A 5 4.02 -4.38 -3.43
CA LEU A 5 3.47 -4.61 -2.09
C LEU A 5 2.04 -4.11 -2.05
N ILE A 6 1.12 -4.98 -1.69
CA ILE A 6 -0.32 -4.68 -1.62
C ILE A 6 -0.73 -4.63 -0.16
N ILE A 7 -1.28 -3.50 0.26
CA ILE A 7 -1.66 -3.27 1.66
C ILE A 7 -3.16 -2.95 1.74
N ASP A 8 -3.91 -3.86 2.33
CA ASP A 8 -5.35 -3.73 2.52
C ASP A 8 -5.74 -4.67 3.66
N ASP A 9 -6.66 -4.27 4.54
CA ASP A 9 -7.12 -5.12 5.63
C ASP A 9 -8.10 -6.20 5.17
N GLU A 10 -8.61 -6.11 3.95
CA GLU A 10 -9.47 -7.13 3.36
C GLU A 10 -8.64 -8.12 2.55
N LYS A 11 -8.46 -9.30 3.11
CA LYS A 11 -7.64 -10.35 2.50
C LYS A 11 -8.09 -10.73 1.10
N ASP A 12 -9.39 -10.77 0.85
CA ASP A 12 -9.94 -11.13 -0.47
C ASP A 12 -9.57 -10.11 -1.53
N ILE A 13 -9.55 -8.82 -1.18
CA ILE A 13 -9.15 -7.74 -2.08
C ILE A 13 -7.66 -7.86 -2.42
N CYS A 14 -6.83 -8.08 -1.41
CA CYS A 14 -5.40 -8.30 -1.61
C CYS A 14 -5.15 -9.47 -2.55
N PHE A 15 -5.85 -10.57 -2.33
CA PHE A 15 -5.69 -11.78 -3.13
C PHE A 15 -6.09 -11.52 -4.59
N LEU A 16 -7.21 -10.84 -4.81
CA LEU A 16 -7.70 -10.51 -6.15
C LEU A 16 -6.69 -9.65 -6.91
N ILE A 17 -6.20 -8.58 -6.27
CA ILE A 17 -5.21 -7.69 -6.89
C ILE A 17 -3.92 -8.46 -7.18
N SER A 18 -3.49 -9.29 -6.23
CA SER A 18 -2.29 -10.12 -6.38
C SER A 18 -2.38 -11.04 -7.60
N GLU A 19 -3.53 -11.71 -7.79
CA GLU A 19 -3.70 -12.62 -8.93
C GLU A 19 -3.67 -11.88 -10.26
N ILE A 20 -4.29 -10.71 -10.33
CA ILE A 20 -4.26 -9.88 -11.55
C ILE A 20 -2.82 -9.48 -11.88
N LEU A 21 -2.06 -9.05 -10.88
CA LEU A 21 -0.68 -8.61 -11.09
C LEU A 21 0.25 -9.77 -11.45
N LYS A 22 0.04 -10.94 -10.85
CA LYS A 22 0.83 -12.13 -11.20
C LYS A 22 0.64 -12.53 -12.66
N ASP A 23 -0.58 -12.39 -13.17
CA ASP A 23 -0.86 -12.66 -14.59
C ASP A 23 -0.09 -11.72 -15.52
N GLU A 24 0.30 -10.55 -15.02
CA GLU A 24 1.11 -9.57 -15.76
C GLU A 24 2.60 -9.68 -15.40
N ASN A 25 3.01 -10.78 -14.79
CA ASN A 25 4.40 -11.09 -14.43
C ASN A 25 5.00 -10.19 -13.33
N TYR A 26 4.17 -9.64 -12.45
CA TYR A 26 4.65 -8.94 -11.26
C TYR A 26 4.86 -9.93 -10.10
N ASN A 27 5.83 -9.63 -9.26
CA ASN A 27 6.07 -10.37 -8.04
C ASN A 27 5.36 -9.65 -6.90
N THR A 28 4.38 -10.29 -6.26
CA THR A 28 3.51 -9.63 -5.30
C THR A 28 3.73 -10.11 -3.88
N SER A 29 3.53 -9.20 -2.92
CA SER A 29 3.47 -9.49 -1.49
C SER A 29 2.28 -8.76 -0.90
N ILE A 30 1.71 -9.32 0.16
CA ILE A 30 0.48 -8.82 0.79
C ILE A 30 0.76 -8.47 2.24
N ALA A 31 0.24 -7.34 2.71
CA ALA A 31 0.22 -6.95 4.12
C ALA A 31 -1.20 -6.56 4.51
N LEU A 32 -1.66 -7.02 5.66
CA LEU A 32 -3.04 -6.83 6.11
C LEU A 32 -3.17 -5.75 7.20
N ASN A 33 -2.06 -5.23 7.68
CA ASN A 33 -2.04 -4.18 8.70
C ASN A 33 -0.73 -3.39 8.62
N SER A 34 -0.62 -2.36 9.45
CA SER A 34 0.54 -1.45 9.43
C SER A 34 1.86 -2.14 9.80
N ASP A 35 1.84 -3.04 10.78
CA ASP A 35 3.05 -3.72 11.22
C ASP A 35 3.60 -4.63 10.12
N GLU A 36 2.75 -5.40 9.47
CA GLU A 36 3.13 -6.24 8.33
C GLU A 36 3.61 -5.39 7.16
N ALA A 37 2.92 -4.28 6.90
CA ALA A 37 3.26 -3.39 5.79
C ALA A 37 4.67 -2.82 5.93
N ILE A 38 4.98 -2.28 7.10
CA ILE A 38 6.30 -1.68 7.35
C ILE A 38 7.40 -2.74 7.32
N SER A 39 7.16 -3.88 7.96
CA SER A 39 8.10 -4.99 7.98
C SER A 39 8.42 -5.48 6.57
N LYS A 40 7.40 -5.74 5.76
CA LYS A 40 7.58 -6.21 4.38
C LYS A 40 8.20 -5.16 3.48
N PHE A 41 7.84 -3.88 3.67
CA PHE A 41 8.44 -2.80 2.89
C PHE A 41 9.96 -2.77 3.06
N LYS A 42 10.43 -2.90 4.28
CA LYS A 42 11.88 -2.92 4.58
C LYS A 42 12.56 -4.18 4.07
N GLU A 43 11.87 -5.32 4.16
CA GLU A 43 12.42 -6.62 3.77
C GLU A 43 12.54 -6.78 2.26
N ILE A 44 11.45 -6.52 1.52
CA ILE A 44 11.41 -6.80 0.08
C ILE A 44 11.82 -5.63 -0.79
N LYS A 45 11.82 -4.41 -0.27
CA LYS A 45 12.14 -3.18 -1.02
C LYS A 45 11.33 -3.12 -2.32
N PRO A 46 9.99 -2.95 -2.24
CA PRO A 46 9.15 -3.02 -3.43
C PRO A 46 9.42 -1.88 -4.41
N ASP A 47 9.08 -2.11 -5.67
CA ASP A 47 9.17 -1.10 -6.73
C ASP A 47 7.90 -0.25 -6.80
N LEU A 48 6.80 -0.77 -6.27
CA LEU A 48 5.48 -0.12 -6.26
C LEU A 48 4.71 -0.58 -5.03
N VAL A 49 3.93 0.33 -4.45
CA VAL A 49 3.03 0.02 -3.35
C VAL A 49 1.59 0.34 -3.77
N ILE A 50 0.68 -0.58 -3.50
CA ILE A 50 -0.76 -0.35 -3.60
C ILE A 50 -1.28 -0.33 -2.17
N LEU A 51 -1.85 0.80 -1.76
CA LEU A 51 -2.18 1.06 -0.36
C LEU A 51 -3.63 1.49 -0.21
N ASP A 52 -4.38 0.76 0.63
CA ASP A 52 -5.68 1.22 1.09
C ASP A 52 -5.45 2.18 2.26
N VAL A 53 -5.96 3.39 2.15
CA VAL A 53 -5.79 4.40 3.19
C VAL A 53 -6.74 4.19 4.36
N TRP A 54 -7.74 3.35 4.21
CA TRP A 54 -8.72 3.07 5.26
C TRP A 54 -8.44 1.69 5.87
N LEU A 55 -7.45 1.60 6.76
CA LEU A 55 -7.10 0.35 7.43
C LEU A 55 -7.74 0.30 8.81
N SER A 56 -8.72 -0.58 8.98
CA SER A 56 -9.22 -0.91 10.30
C SER A 56 -8.24 -1.85 11.00
N ASN A 57 -8.27 -1.90 12.32
CA ASN A 57 -7.44 -2.81 13.13
C ASN A 57 -5.93 -2.65 12.93
N SER A 58 -5.47 -1.48 12.51
CA SER A 58 -4.05 -1.17 12.38
C SER A 58 -3.65 -0.10 13.38
N LYS A 59 -2.40 -0.13 13.86
CA LYS A 59 -1.84 0.90 14.73
C LYS A 59 -1.74 2.23 14.00
N LEU A 60 -1.41 2.17 12.71
CA LEU A 60 -1.30 3.34 11.84
C LEU A 60 -2.39 3.25 10.78
N ASP A 61 -2.95 4.39 10.39
CA ASP A 61 -3.83 4.45 9.24
C ASP A 61 -3.01 4.52 7.94
N GLY A 62 -3.70 4.47 6.80
CA GLY A 62 -3.02 4.47 5.51
C GLY A 62 -2.18 5.71 5.26
N ILE A 63 -2.60 6.87 5.75
CA ILE A 63 -1.84 8.13 5.58
C ILE A 63 -0.53 8.07 6.36
N GLU A 64 -0.57 7.54 7.57
CA GLU A 64 0.64 7.40 8.39
C GLU A 64 1.62 6.41 7.77
N ILE A 65 1.11 5.32 7.20
CA ILE A 65 1.94 4.34 6.48
C ILE A 65 2.57 5.00 5.25
N LEU A 66 1.79 5.79 4.50
CA LEU A 66 2.28 6.53 3.34
C LEU A 66 3.45 7.43 3.72
N LYS A 67 3.32 8.19 4.80
CA LYS A 67 4.40 9.07 5.30
C LYS A 67 5.64 8.27 5.66
N GLU A 68 5.46 7.13 6.33
CA GLU A 68 6.57 6.26 6.73
C GLU A 68 7.32 5.74 5.51
N PHE A 69 6.61 5.26 4.50
CA PHE A 69 7.23 4.76 3.28
C PHE A 69 8.00 5.85 2.54
N LYS A 70 7.43 7.04 2.44
CA LYS A 70 8.08 8.17 1.78
C LYS A 70 9.31 8.67 2.54
N SER A 71 9.33 8.50 3.86
CA SER A 71 10.52 8.82 4.65
C SER A 71 11.66 7.83 4.41
N ILE A 72 11.34 6.57 4.12
CA ILE A 72 12.33 5.52 3.83
C ILE A 72 12.82 5.65 2.38
N ASN A 73 11.91 5.84 1.45
CA ASN A 73 12.22 5.99 0.02
C ASN A 73 11.30 7.04 -0.60
N SER A 74 11.80 8.26 -0.76
CA SER A 74 10.99 9.39 -1.26
C SER A 74 10.52 9.22 -2.70
N ASN A 75 11.14 8.33 -3.47
CA ASN A 75 10.82 8.12 -4.88
C ASN A 75 9.87 6.96 -5.12
N ILE A 76 9.48 6.20 -4.09
CA ILE A 76 8.60 5.05 -4.27
C ILE A 76 7.22 5.49 -4.78
N PRO A 77 6.74 4.97 -5.91
CA PRO A 77 5.37 5.23 -6.34
C PRO A 77 4.38 4.47 -5.45
N ILE A 78 3.38 5.17 -4.95
CA ILE A 78 2.34 4.59 -4.09
C ILE A 78 0.98 4.92 -4.71
N ILE A 79 0.26 3.88 -5.11
CA ILE A 79 -1.09 4.00 -5.64
C ILE A 79 -2.08 3.81 -4.49
N ILE A 80 -2.96 4.79 -4.32
CA ILE A 80 -3.97 4.73 -3.26
C ILE A 80 -5.24 4.10 -3.82
N ILE A 81 -5.75 3.12 -3.07
CA ILE A 81 -7.10 2.61 -3.27
C ILE A 81 -7.95 3.02 -2.07
N SER A 82 -9.17 3.44 -2.31
CA SER A 82 -9.99 4.00 -1.24
C SER A 82 -11.45 3.59 -1.37
N GLY A 83 -11.72 2.31 -1.17
CA GLY A 83 -13.09 1.80 -1.18
C GLY A 83 -13.97 2.42 -0.10
N HIS A 84 -13.38 2.92 0.96
CA HIS A 84 -14.07 3.56 2.09
C HIS A 84 -13.65 5.02 2.29
N GLY A 85 -12.85 5.58 1.39
CA GLY A 85 -12.29 6.90 1.56
C GLY A 85 -13.24 8.01 1.15
N THR A 86 -12.93 9.22 1.60
CA THR A 86 -13.62 10.45 1.20
C THR A 86 -12.73 11.27 0.28
N VAL A 87 -13.30 12.30 -0.35
CA VAL A 87 -12.53 13.25 -1.17
C VAL A 87 -11.42 13.90 -0.33
N ASP A 88 -11.73 14.28 0.91
CA ASP A 88 -10.75 14.89 1.82
C ASP A 88 -9.58 13.96 2.08
N LEU A 89 -9.84 12.68 2.29
CA LEU A 89 -8.81 11.68 2.52
C LEU A 89 -7.95 11.49 1.27
N ALA A 90 -8.55 11.47 0.09
CA ALA A 90 -7.83 11.35 -1.17
C ALA A 90 -6.88 12.54 -1.39
N VAL A 91 -7.36 13.77 -1.16
CA VAL A 91 -6.54 14.98 -1.27
C VAL A 91 -5.38 14.94 -0.27
N LYS A 92 -5.66 14.55 0.96
CA LYS A 92 -4.64 14.42 2.01
C LYS A 92 -3.57 13.40 1.62
N SER A 93 -3.97 12.29 1.01
CA SER A 93 -3.05 11.26 0.53
C SER A 93 -2.10 11.81 -0.52
N ILE A 94 -2.63 12.54 -1.50
CA ILE A 94 -1.83 13.16 -2.57
C ILE A 94 -0.85 14.15 -1.98
N LYS A 95 -1.28 14.99 -1.04
CA LYS A 95 -0.40 15.97 -0.36
C LYS A 95 0.74 15.30 0.39
N ASN A 96 0.57 14.05 0.82
CA ASN A 96 1.59 13.29 1.53
C ASN A 96 2.41 12.39 0.60
N GLY A 97 2.31 12.57 -0.70
CA GLY A 97 3.17 11.95 -1.69
C GLY A 97 2.61 10.74 -2.42
N ALA A 98 1.30 10.50 -2.36
CA ALA A 98 0.68 9.44 -3.15
C ALA A 98 0.72 9.78 -4.63
N TYR A 99 0.73 8.74 -5.43
CA TYR A 99 0.82 8.84 -6.88
C TYR A 99 -0.56 8.97 -7.51
#